data_727e8c295452308b74b2f4417b7ff36b
#
_entry.id   727e8c295452308b74b2f4417b7ff36b
#
_cell.length_a   1.000
_cell.length_b   1.000
_cell.length_c   1.000
_cell.angle_alpha   90.00
_cell.angle_beta   90.00
_cell.angle_gamma   90.00
#
_symmetry.space_group_name_H-M   'P 1'
#
loop_
_entity.id
_entity.type
_entity.pdbx_description
1 polymer ?
#
loop_
_entity_poly.entity_id
_entity_poly.type
_entity_poly.pdbx_seq_one_letter_code
_entity_poly.pdbx_strand_id
1 'polypeptide(L)'
;SEHYDKSMEFATDEYLEHLKSLAISYPEPPSVALEARVDFSDIVPDGFGTADCLMIGSGRIDVVDYKNGSGVVVEAENNPQMMLYAWGALRYFRPIFGDSIKVIHMSIVQPNAGGVREWEAPLSELIKWTEKVVRPTAKRAFDGVEDYQAGEWCKFCKAKATCSKRAEGMFTVEPIMHSARTGSDGAKSIQTTGALTLNDDQV
;
A
#
# COMPACT_ATOMS: atom_id res chain seq x y z
N SER A 1 1.33 30.65 12.42
CA SER A 1 2.56 29.90 12.74
C SER A 1 3.45 29.88 11.50
N GLU A 2 4.76 29.82 11.68
CA GLU A 2 5.77 29.85 10.58
C GLU A 2 5.62 28.68 9.56
N HIS A 3 4.76 27.71 9.82
CA HIS A 3 4.56 26.50 9.00
C HIS A 3 3.14 26.38 8.41
N TYR A 4 2.31 27.42 8.55
CA TYR A 4 0.97 27.41 7.96
C TYR A 4 1.02 27.85 6.52
N ASP A 5 0.51 27.01 5.61
CA ASP A 5 0.36 27.29 4.18
C ASP A 5 -1.10 27.09 3.75
N LYS A 6 -1.57 27.92 2.83
CA LYS A 6 -2.92 27.84 2.25
C LYS A 6 -3.17 26.50 1.54
N SER A 7 -2.13 25.84 1.06
CA SER A 7 -2.24 24.50 0.48
C SER A 7 -2.65 23.45 1.51
N MET A 8 -2.21 23.62 2.77
CA MET A 8 -2.61 22.73 3.88
C MET A 8 -4.09 22.91 4.23
N GLU A 9 -4.59 24.16 4.21
CA GLU A 9 -6.00 24.46 4.43
C GLU A 9 -6.86 23.79 3.36
N PHE A 10 -6.55 24.00 2.09
CA PHE A 10 -7.25 23.37 0.99
C PHE A 10 -7.28 21.83 1.09
N ALA A 11 -6.13 21.24 1.40
CA ALA A 11 -6.02 19.79 1.53
C ALA A 11 -6.82 19.24 2.72
N THR A 12 -6.87 19.99 3.82
CA THR A 12 -7.67 19.64 5.00
C THR A 12 -9.17 19.79 4.73
N ASP A 13 -9.56 20.84 4.00
CA ASP A 13 -10.95 21.06 3.61
C ASP A 13 -11.46 19.94 2.71
N GLU A 14 -10.68 19.49 1.72
CA GLU A 14 -11.04 18.36 0.87
C GLU A 14 -11.26 17.07 1.68
N TYR A 15 -10.38 16.79 2.63
CA TYR A 15 -10.55 15.66 3.54
C TYR A 15 -11.82 15.78 4.37
N LEU A 16 -12.06 16.94 4.99
CA LEU A 16 -13.24 17.17 5.80
C LEU A 16 -14.54 17.08 5.01
N GLU A 17 -14.58 17.62 3.79
CA GLU A 17 -15.76 17.53 2.92
C GLU A 17 -16.04 16.06 2.52
N HIS A 18 -15.00 15.27 2.25
CA HIS A 18 -15.16 13.84 2.00
C HIS A 18 -15.76 13.11 3.21
N LEU A 19 -15.23 13.35 4.42
CA LEU A 19 -15.76 12.76 5.65
C LEU A 19 -17.23 13.13 5.88
N LYS A 20 -17.61 14.40 5.68
CA LYS A 20 -18.99 14.85 5.78
C LYS A 20 -19.89 14.16 4.75
N SER A 21 -19.45 14.05 3.52
CA SER A 21 -20.17 13.36 2.46
C SER A 21 -20.44 11.91 2.81
N LEU A 22 -19.43 11.19 3.30
CA LEU A 22 -19.57 9.82 3.77
C LEU A 22 -20.57 9.73 4.93
N ALA A 23 -20.43 10.57 5.96
CA ALA A 23 -21.33 10.55 7.10
C ALA A 23 -22.79 10.78 6.73
N ILE A 24 -23.07 11.70 5.78
CA ILE A 24 -24.42 11.99 5.26
C ILE A 24 -24.97 10.82 4.43
N SER A 25 -24.10 10.00 3.82
CA SER A 25 -24.54 8.85 3.02
C SER A 25 -25.13 7.71 3.84
N TYR A 26 -24.94 7.73 5.16
CA TYR A 26 -25.54 6.73 6.05
C TYR A 26 -27.02 7.04 6.31
N PRO A 27 -27.91 6.02 6.35
CA PRO A 27 -29.31 6.20 6.73
C PRO A 27 -29.52 6.76 8.13
N GLU A 28 -28.62 6.40 9.05
CA GLU A 28 -28.55 6.91 10.41
C GLU A 28 -27.11 7.33 10.70
N PRO A 29 -26.87 8.31 11.60
CA PRO A 29 -25.51 8.77 11.90
C PRO A 29 -24.59 7.61 12.29
N PRO A 30 -23.45 7.43 11.61
CA PRO A 30 -22.50 6.37 11.94
C PRO A 30 -21.78 6.66 13.25
N SER A 31 -21.26 5.63 13.88
CA SER A 31 -20.23 5.77 14.91
C SER A 31 -18.92 6.19 14.21
N VAL A 32 -18.28 7.26 14.68
CA VAL A 32 -17.05 7.80 14.11
C VAL A 32 -15.91 7.66 15.11
N ALA A 33 -14.76 7.17 14.66
CA ALA A 33 -13.54 7.13 15.45
C ALA A 33 -12.39 7.74 14.62
N LEU A 34 -11.71 8.72 15.20
CA LEU A 34 -10.55 9.39 14.58
C LEU A 34 -9.27 8.91 15.26
N GLU A 35 -8.18 8.82 14.48
CA GLU A 35 -6.87 8.35 14.95
C GLU A 35 -7.01 7.04 15.75
N ALA A 36 -7.84 6.15 15.23
CA ALA A 36 -8.23 4.94 15.93
C ALA A 36 -7.15 3.87 15.83
N ARG A 37 -6.63 3.43 16.98
CA ARG A 37 -5.77 2.26 17.02
C ARG A 37 -6.56 1.01 16.67
N VAL A 38 -6.17 0.33 15.63
CA VAL A 38 -6.74 -0.94 15.18
C VAL A 38 -5.74 -2.07 15.40
N ASP A 39 -6.20 -3.16 15.99
CA ASP A 39 -5.42 -4.35 16.32
C ASP A 39 -5.81 -5.49 15.38
N PHE A 40 -4.84 -6.01 14.65
CA PHE A 40 -4.98 -7.18 13.79
C PHE A 40 -3.93 -8.25 14.11
N SER A 41 -3.50 -8.31 15.38
CA SER A 41 -2.51 -9.27 15.88
C SER A 41 -2.96 -10.73 15.81
N ASP A 42 -4.26 -10.98 15.62
CA ASP A 42 -4.81 -12.32 15.39
C ASP A 42 -4.43 -12.90 14.01
N ILE A 43 -4.06 -12.05 13.06
CA ILE A 43 -3.69 -12.45 11.70
C ILE A 43 -2.25 -12.09 11.35
N VAL A 44 -1.68 -11.05 11.96
CA VAL A 44 -0.29 -10.62 11.81
C VAL A 44 0.32 -10.54 13.20
N PRO A 45 1.26 -11.39 13.60
CA PRO A 45 1.89 -11.33 14.92
C PRO A 45 2.37 -9.91 15.25
N ASP A 46 1.96 -9.41 16.41
CA ASP A 46 2.21 -8.03 16.88
C ASP A 46 1.67 -6.92 15.95
N GLY A 47 0.75 -7.27 15.05
CA GLY A 47 0.21 -6.36 14.05
C GLY A 47 -0.81 -5.39 14.62
N PHE A 48 -0.57 -4.09 14.40
CA PHE A 48 -1.51 -3.01 14.68
C PHE A 48 -1.27 -1.82 13.75
N GLY A 49 -2.19 -0.88 13.76
CA GLY A 49 -2.04 0.38 13.04
C GLY A 49 -2.90 1.47 13.65
N THR A 50 -2.82 2.67 13.09
CA THR A 50 -3.71 3.78 13.42
C THR A 50 -4.43 4.19 12.15
N ALA A 51 -5.75 4.09 12.16
CA ALA A 51 -6.60 4.53 11.06
C ALA A 51 -6.98 6.00 11.30
N ASP A 52 -6.84 6.85 10.31
CA ASP A 52 -7.12 8.29 10.44
C ASP A 52 -8.59 8.53 10.75
N CYS A 53 -9.49 7.85 10.02
CA CYS A 53 -10.93 7.88 10.32
C CYS A 53 -11.60 6.54 10.04
N LEU A 54 -12.44 6.10 10.96
CA LEU A 54 -13.34 4.97 10.82
C LEU A 54 -14.77 5.45 11.01
N MET A 55 -15.69 5.02 10.13
CA MET A 55 -17.12 5.21 10.31
C MET A 55 -17.81 3.86 10.25
N ILE A 56 -18.75 3.60 11.16
CA ILE A 56 -19.41 2.29 11.26
C ILE A 56 -20.88 2.49 11.55
N GLY A 57 -21.70 1.83 10.77
CA GLY A 57 -23.14 1.84 10.91
C GLY A 57 -23.83 1.17 9.72
N SER A 58 -25.11 0.90 9.84
CA SER A 58 -25.98 0.43 8.76
C SER A 58 -25.39 -0.72 7.91
N GLY A 59 -24.64 -1.61 8.56
CA GLY A 59 -24.04 -2.78 7.90
C GLY A 59 -22.73 -2.52 7.15
N ARG A 60 -22.15 -1.31 7.24
CA ARG A 60 -20.94 -0.88 6.54
C ARG A 60 -19.86 -0.40 7.51
N ILE A 61 -18.61 -0.65 7.15
CA ILE A 61 -17.42 0.00 7.72
C ILE A 61 -16.79 0.86 6.62
N ASP A 62 -16.57 2.14 6.89
CA ASP A 62 -15.72 3.02 6.09
C ASP A 62 -14.38 3.18 6.79
N VAL A 63 -13.30 2.99 6.05
CA VAL A 63 -11.92 3.30 6.43
C VAL A 63 -11.45 4.42 5.55
N VAL A 64 -11.09 5.56 6.13
CA VAL A 64 -10.59 6.71 5.38
C VAL A 64 -9.19 7.03 5.83
N ASP A 65 -8.29 7.18 4.86
CA ASP A 65 -6.87 7.46 5.09
C ASP A 65 -6.46 8.70 4.31
N TYR A 66 -5.81 9.64 5.00
CA TYR A 66 -5.34 10.89 4.42
C TYR A 66 -3.87 10.80 4.01
N LYS A 67 -3.58 11.12 2.76
CA LYS A 67 -2.23 11.12 2.20
C LYS A 67 -1.83 12.50 1.71
N ASN A 68 -0.96 13.20 2.42
CA ASN A 68 -0.50 14.52 2.04
C ASN A 68 0.61 14.53 0.95
N GLY A 69 1.12 13.35 0.58
CA GLY A 69 2.20 13.23 -0.41
C GLY A 69 1.73 13.52 -1.84
N SER A 70 2.61 14.13 -2.64
CA SER A 70 2.36 14.47 -4.06
C SER A 70 3.07 13.56 -5.07
N GLY A 71 3.95 12.65 -4.59
CA GLY A 71 4.85 11.91 -5.47
C GLY A 71 4.27 10.65 -6.09
N VAL A 72 3.57 9.85 -5.31
CA VAL A 72 3.03 8.56 -5.76
C VAL A 72 1.54 8.52 -5.46
N VAL A 73 0.76 8.26 -6.49
CA VAL A 73 -0.68 8.02 -6.37
C VAL A 73 -0.89 6.70 -5.61
N VAL A 74 -1.76 6.73 -4.61
CA VAL A 74 -2.13 5.56 -3.82
C VAL A 74 -3.56 5.15 -4.15
N GLU A 75 -3.73 3.92 -4.60
CA GLU A 75 -5.04 3.37 -4.91
C GLU A 75 -5.71 2.78 -3.66
N ALA A 76 -7.03 2.91 -3.58
CA ALA A 76 -7.84 2.31 -2.53
C ALA A 76 -8.14 0.83 -2.84
N GLU A 77 -8.28 0.49 -4.12
CA GLU A 77 -8.60 -0.85 -4.58
C GLU A 77 -7.52 -1.86 -4.17
N ASN A 78 -7.93 -2.91 -3.47
CA ASN A 78 -7.05 -3.97 -2.97
C ASN A 78 -5.86 -3.44 -2.14
N ASN A 79 -5.99 -2.27 -1.52
CA ASN A 79 -4.92 -1.69 -0.71
C ASN A 79 -4.72 -2.47 0.59
N PRO A 80 -3.54 -3.10 0.81
CA PRO A 80 -3.32 -3.95 1.99
C PRO A 80 -3.42 -3.20 3.32
N GLN A 81 -2.98 -1.94 3.38
CA GLN A 81 -3.06 -1.12 4.59
C GLN A 81 -4.52 -0.90 4.97
N MET A 82 -5.34 -0.47 4.00
CA MET A 82 -6.75 -0.19 4.19
C MET A 82 -7.52 -1.46 4.60
N MET A 83 -7.22 -2.58 3.95
CA MET A 83 -7.82 -3.88 4.25
C MET A 83 -7.45 -4.37 5.66
N LEU A 84 -6.20 -4.19 6.11
CA LEU A 84 -5.77 -4.51 7.47
C LEU A 84 -6.48 -3.62 8.50
N TYR A 85 -6.65 -2.33 8.20
CA TYR A 85 -7.39 -1.41 9.06
C TYR A 85 -8.87 -1.78 9.15
N ALA A 86 -9.48 -2.16 8.02
CA ALA A 86 -10.86 -2.66 8.01
C ALA A 86 -11.01 -3.95 8.85
N TRP A 87 -10.03 -4.86 8.80
CA TRP A 87 -10.03 -6.06 9.64
C TRP A 87 -9.95 -5.72 11.13
N GLY A 88 -9.01 -4.86 11.51
CA GLY A 88 -8.87 -4.41 12.90
C GLY A 88 -10.10 -3.66 13.41
N ALA A 89 -10.72 -2.82 12.57
CA ALA A 89 -11.97 -2.14 12.87
C ALA A 89 -13.12 -3.13 13.07
N LEU A 90 -13.27 -4.12 12.19
CA LEU A 90 -14.27 -5.18 12.32
C LEU A 90 -14.16 -5.89 13.67
N ARG A 91 -12.93 -6.23 14.09
CA ARG A 91 -12.71 -6.87 15.40
C ARG A 91 -13.08 -5.96 16.56
N TYR A 92 -12.64 -4.70 16.51
CA TYR A 92 -12.88 -3.72 17.57
C TYR A 92 -14.37 -3.46 17.78
N PHE A 93 -15.13 -3.36 16.69
CA PHE A 93 -16.55 -3.03 16.75
C PHE A 93 -17.49 -4.24 16.77
N ARG A 94 -17.00 -5.46 16.58
CA ARG A 94 -17.81 -6.68 16.63
C ARG A 94 -18.65 -6.84 17.89
N PRO A 95 -18.18 -6.48 19.10
CA PRO A 95 -19.00 -6.53 20.31
C PRO A 95 -20.26 -5.66 20.26
N ILE A 96 -20.25 -4.59 19.46
CA ILE A 96 -21.34 -3.63 19.33
C ILE A 96 -22.24 -3.97 18.14
N PHE A 97 -21.64 -4.24 16.98
CA PHE A 97 -22.37 -4.40 15.72
C PHE A 97 -22.59 -5.86 15.33
N GLY A 98 -21.94 -6.81 16.02
CA GLY A 98 -22.06 -8.25 15.78
C GLY A 98 -21.74 -8.62 14.33
N ASP A 99 -22.60 -9.44 13.74
CA ASP A 99 -22.48 -9.90 12.35
C ASP A 99 -23.31 -9.03 11.37
N SER A 100 -23.73 -7.83 11.78
CA SER A 100 -24.50 -6.92 10.95
C SER A 100 -23.69 -6.36 9.79
N ILE A 101 -22.38 -6.21 9.95
CA ILE A 101 -21.48 -5.66 8.91
C ILE A 101 -21.39 -6.62 7.73
N LYS A 102 -21.64 -6.09 6.53
CA LYS A 102 -21.65 -6.85 5.26
C LYS A 102 -20.70 -6.25 4.22
N VAL A 103 -20.42 -4.95 4.34
CA VAL A 103 -19.68 -4.18 3.36
C VAL A 103 -18.53 -3.45 4.04
N ILE A 104 -17.39 -3.41 3.38
CA ILE A 104 -16.27 -2.54 3.69
C ILE A 104 -16.12 -1.53 2.56
N HIS A 105 -15.95 -0.27 2.92
CA HIS A 105 -15.67 0.80 2.00
C HIS A 105 -14.37 1.49 2.44
N MET A 106 -13.50 1.75 1.50
CA MET A 106 -12.18 2.31 1.75
C MET A 106 -11.96 3.52 0.88
N SER A 107 -11.51 4.63 1.49
CA SER A 107 -11.21 5.87 0.79
C SER A 107 -9.79 6.32 1.10
N ILE A 108 -9.05 6.68 0.08
CA ILE A 108 -7.77 7.41 0.19
C ILE A 108 -7.99 8.81 -0.32
N VAL A 109 -7.80 9.79 0.56
CA VAL A 109 -7.90 11.21 0.24
C VAL A 109 -6.49 11.76 0.07
N GLN A 110 -6.12 12.06 -1.18
CA GLN A 110 -4.77 12.51 -1.54
C GLN A 110 -4.86 13.80 -2.38
N PRO A 111 -5.11 14.96 -1.77
CA PRO A 111 -5.37 16.22 -2.47
C PRO A 111 -4.27 16.62 -3.46
N ASN A 112 -3.01 16.36 -3.10
CA ASN A 112 -1.85 16.73 -3.90
C ASN A 112 -1.48 15.73 -5.00
N ALA A 113 -2.19 14.60 -5.12
CA ALA A 113 -1.88 13.55 -6.09
C ALA A 113 -3.12 12.79 -6.58
N GLY A 114 -4.17 13.52 -6.95
CA GLY A 114 -5.32 12.97 -7.66
C GLY A 114 -6.61 12.86 -6.86
N GLY A 115 -6.72 13.53 -5.72
CA GLY A 115 -7.97 13.66 -4.97
C GLY A 115 -8.41 12.38 -4.25
N VAL A 116 -9.70 12.09 -4.27
CA VAL A 116 -10.28 10.96 -3.57
C VAL A 116 -10.33 9.72 -4.45
N ARG A 117 -9.91 8.58 -3.89
CA ARG A 117 -10.05 7.25 -4.49
C ARG A 117 -10.80 6.36 -3.53
N GLU A 118 -11.79 5.66 -4.06
CA GLU A 118 -12.69 4.84 -3.25
C GLU A 118 -12.75 3.42 -3.80
N TRP A 119 -12.93 2.47 -2.92
CA TRP A 119 -13.20 1.08 -3.26
C TRP A 119 -14.12 0.45 -2.22
N GLU A 120 -15.13 -0.24 -2.72
CA GLU A 120 -16.09 -0.99 -1.90
C GLU A 120 -16.00 -2.48 -2.21
N ALA A 121 -16.04 -3.29 -1.18
CA ALA A 121 -16.04 -4.74 -1.31
C ALA A 121 -16.95 -5.40 -0.27
N PRO A 122 -17.51 -6.57 -0.57
CA PRO A 122 -18.22 -7.35 0.42
C PRO A 122 -17.26 -7.84 1.52
N LEU A 123 -17.73 -7.88 2.76
CA LEU A 123 -16.94 -8.39 3.90
C LEU A 123 -16.35 -9.79 3.65
N SER A 124 -17.06 -10.63 2.88
CA SER A 124 -16.59 -11.97 2.53
C SER A 124 -15.27 -11.96 1.74
N GLU A 125 -15.01 -10.91 0.96
CA GLU A 125 -13.76 -10.73 0.22
C GLU A 125 -12.61 -10.41 1.18
N LEU A 126 -12.82 -9.51 2.13
CA LEU A 126 -11.85 -9.21 3.19
C LEU A 126 -11.49 -10.48 3.96
N ILE A 127 -12.50 -11.25 4.40
CA ILE A 127 -12.30 -12.51 5.14
C ILE A 127 -11.46 -13.49 4.30
N LYS A 128 -11.83 -13.68 3.03
CA LYS A 128 -11.10 -14.58 2.11
C LYS A 128 -9.65 -14.15 1.92
N TRP A 129 -9.39 -12.88 1.73
CA TRP A 129 -8.04 -12.33 1.60
C TRP A 129 -7.23 -12.53 2.88
N THR A 130 -7.83 -12.23 4.03
CA THR A 130 -7.20 -12.41 5.35
C THR A 130 -6.77 -13.84 5.57
N GLU A 131 -7.66 -14.82 5.35
CA GLU A 131 -7.37 -16.24 5.61
C GLU A 131 -6.42 -16.85 4.59
N LYS A 132 -6.54 -16.48 3.30
CA LYS A 132 -5.76 -17.11 2.23
C LYS A 132 -4.43 -16.43 1.95
N VAL A 133 -4.29 -15.14 2.25
CA VAL A 133 -3.10 -14.36 1.91
C VAL A 133 -2.41 -13.85 3.17
N VAL A 134 -3.11 -13.06 4.00
CA VAL A 134 -2.45 -12.36 5.12
C VAL A 134 -1.91 -13.32 6.15
N ARG A 135 -2.77 -14.17 6.71
CA ARG A 135 -2.40 -15.09 7.80
C ARG A 135 -1.23 -16.01 7.43
N PRO A 136 -1.22 -16.73 6.31
CA PRO A 136 -0.09 -17.57 5.95
C PRO A 136 1.18 -16.77 5.62
N THR A 137 1.06 -15.60 4.97
CA THR A 137 2.22 -14.78 4.62
C THR A 137 2.85 -14.16 5.87
N ALA A 138 2.04 -13.59 6.77
CA ALA A 138 2.50 -13.02 8.01
C ALA A 138 3.18 -14.07 8.91
N LYS A 139 2.61 -15.29 8.99
CA LYS A 139 3.24 -16.39 9.71
C LYS A 139 4.61 -16.74 9.14
N ARG A 140 4.74 -16.90 7.83
CA ARG A 140 6.03 -17.20 7.18
C ARG A 140 7.06 -16.10 7.43
N ALA A 141 6.64 -14.84 7.34
CA ALA A 141 7.53 -13.70 7.62
C ALA A 141 7.98 -13.68 9.07
N PHE A 142 7.07 -13.95 10.01
CA PHE A 142 7.36 -14.02 11.44
C PHE A 142 8.29 -15.20 11.80
N ASP A 143 8.10 -16.36 11.16
CA ASP A 143 8.95 -17.55 11.32
C ASP A 143 10.34 -17.38 10.66
N GLY A 144 10.62 -16.24 10.03
CA GLY A 144 11.89 -15.95 9.38
C GLY A 144 12.15 -16.73 8.09
N VAL A 145 11.09 -17.17 7.39
CA VAL A 145 11.24 -17.84 6.10
C VAL A 145 11.76 -16.87 5.05
N GLU A 146 12.95 -17.12 4.54
CA GLU A 146 13.63 -16.30 3.53
C GLU A 146 13.11 -16.59 2.11
N ASP A 147 11.87 -16.16 1.83
CA ASP A 147 11.26 -16.26 0.50
C ASP A 147 11.03 -14.84 -0.05
N TYR A 148 12.14 -14.22 -0.44
CA TYR A 148 12.11 -12.86 -0.95
C TYR A 148 11.75 -12.83 -2.43
N GLN A 149 10.88 -11.89 -2.81
CA GLN A 149 10.52 -11.60 -4.20
C GLN A 149 10.85 -10.15 -4.53
N ALA A 150 11.53 -9.93 -5.66
CA ALA A 150 11.77 -8.59 -6.16
C ALA A 150 10.52 -8.02 -6.85
N GLY A 151 10.29 -6.71 -6.68
CA GLY A 151 9.16 -6.01 -7.27
C GLY A 151 9.26 -4.49 -7.06
N GLU A 152 8.21 -3.77 -7.41
CA GLU A 152 8.13 -2.31 -7.27
C GLU A 152 8.38 -1.81 -5.84
N TRP A 153 8.03 -2.61 -4.84
CA TRP A 153 8.27 -2.31 -3.43
C TRP A 153 9.75 -2.25 -3.06
N CYS A 154 10.65 -2.83 -3.89
CA CYS A 154 12.09 -2.80 -3.64
C CYS A 154 12.66 -1.38 -3.60
N LYS A 155 12.03 -0.41 -4.27
CA LYS A 155 12.47 1.00 -4.25
C LYS A 155 12.45 1.60 -2.84
N PHE A 156 11.54 1.15 -1.98
CA PHE A 156 11.41 1.61 -0.60
C PHE A 156 12.04 0.66 0.43
N CYS A 157 12.59 -0.47 0.00
CA CYS A 157 13.15 -1.48 0.90
C CYS A 157 14.48 -1.01 1.50
N LYS A 158 14.62 -1.06 2.82
CA LYS A 158 15.85 -0.70 3.52
C LYS A 158 17.03 -1.60 3.15
N ALA A 159 16.76 -2.88 2.81
CA ALA A 159 17.79 -3.85 2.41
C ALA A 159 18.11 -3.83 0.91
N LYS A 160 17.58 -2.86 0.14
CA LYS A 160 17.69 -2.84 -1.32
C LYS A 160 19.12 -2.90 -1.86
N ALA A 161 20.10 -2.38 -1.11
CA ALA A 161 21.50 -2.33 -1.53
C ALA A 161 22.21 -3.69 -1.42
N THR A 162 21.76 -4.55 -0.52
CA THR A 162 22.40 -5.85 -0.21
C THR A 162 21.55 -7.06 -0.55
N CYS A 163 20.37 -6.85 -1.13
CA CYS A 163 19.42 -7.92 -1.42
C CYS A 163 19.81 -8.68 -2.70
N SER A 164 20.15 -9.97 -2.56
CA SER A 164 20.49 -10.85 -3.68
C SER A 164 19.34 -11.02 -4.66
N LYS A 165 18.10 -11.12 -4.17
CA LYS A 165 16.90 -11.29 -5.04
C LYS A 165 16.63 -10.05 -5.91
N ARG A 166 16.90 -8.86 -5.41
CA ARG A 166 16.84 -7.65 -6.22
C ARG A 166 17.93 -7.65 -7.29
N ALA A 167 19.15 -8.04 -6.92
CA ALA A 167 20.28 -8.13 -7.86
C ALA A 167 19.99 -9.13 -8.97
N GLU A 168 19.47 -10.32 -8.66
CA GLU A 168 19.07 -11.33 -9.64
C GLU A 168 18.06 -10.76 -10.68
N GLY A 169 17.06 -9.99 -10.23
CA GLY A 169 16.08 -9.34 -11.10
C GLY A 169 16.64 -8.24 -12.00
N MET A 170 17.75 -7.60 -11.60
CA MET A 170 18.44 -6.59 -12.42
C MET A 170 19.36 -7.19 -13.49
N PHE A 171 19.79 -8.45 -13.34
CA PHE A 171 20.70 -9.12 -14.26
C PHE A 171 20.00 -10.02 -15.29
N THR A 172 18.68 -10.07 -15.38
CA THR A 172 17.97 -10.60 -16.53
C THR A 172 18.06 -9.61 -17.70
N VAL A 173 19.29 -9.39 -18.19
CA VAL A 173 19.51 -8.79 -19.50
C VAL A 173 19.13 -9.88 -20.49
N GLU A 174 18.08 -9.68 -21.27
CA GLU A 174 17.85 -10.53 -22.44
C GLU A 174 19.14 -10.52 -23.29
N PRO A 175 19.67 -11.67 -23.71
CA PRO A 175 20.81 -11.67 -24.58
C PRO A 175 20.41 -10.92 -25.85
N ILE A 176 21.03 -9.78 -26.10
CA ILE A 176 20.91 -9.08 -27.38
C ILE A 176 21.42 -10.07 -28.42
N MET A 177 20.49 -10.71 -29.14
CA MET A 177 20.85 -11.49 -30.32
C MET A 177 21.42 -10.53 -31.34
N HIS A 178 22.75 -10.40 -31.36
CA HIS A 178 23.44 -9.85 -32.50
C HIS A 178 23.21 -10.79 -33.64
N SER A 179 22.33 -10.43 -34.57
CA SER A 179 22.31 -11.07 -35.89
C SER A 179 23.70 -10.92 -36.49
N ALA A 180 24.41 -12.06 -36.56
CA ALA A 180 25.70 -12.12 -37.23
C ALA A 180 25.50 -11.74 -38.69
N ARG A 181 25.85 -10.52 -39.05
CA ARG A 181 26.17 -10.21 -40.45
C ARG A 181 27.50 -10.91 -40.76
N THR A 182 27.42 -11.97 -41.54
CA THR A 182 28.59 -12.58 -42.19
C THR A 182 29.20 -11.55 -43.13
N GLY A 183 30.33 -10.97 -42.73
CA GLY A 183 31.21 -10.17 -43.54
C GLY A 183 32.64 -10.52 -43.16
N SER A 184 33.32 -11.16 -44.10
CA SER A 184 34.72 -11.52 -44.00
C SER A 184 35.59 -10.27 -43.81
N ASP A 185 36.61 -10.41 -42.96
CA ASP A 185 37.92 -9.80 -42.90
C ASP A 185 38.29 -9.04 -41.61
N GLY A 186 39.39 -9.49 -41.02
CA GLY A 186 40.24 -8.68 -40.17
C GLY A 186 40.16 -8.90 -38.67
N ALA A 187 40.95 -9.82 -38.17
CA ALA A 187 41.23 -9.94 -36.72
C ALA A 187 41.81 -8.64 -36.14
N LYS A 188 41.13 -8.07 -35.16
CA LYS A 188 41.71 -7.14 -34.16
C LYS A 188 41.22 -7.53 -32.77
N SER A 189 42.18 -7.84 -31.94
CA SER A 189 42.00 -8.14 -30.53
C SER A 189 41.32 -6.98 -29.78
N ILE A 190 40.19 -7.24 -29.10
CA ILE A 190 39.55 -6.29 -28.20
C ILE A 190 40.06 -6.56 -26.80
N GLN A 191 40.82 -5.64 -26.24
CA GLN A 191 41.14 -5.61 -24.82
C GLN A 191 39.89 -5.13 -24.04
N THR A 192 39.40 -5.96 -23.13
CA THR A 192 38.37 -5.58 -22.17
C THR A 192 38.99 -4.82 -21.00
N THR A 193 38.87 -3.48 -21.02
CA THR A 193 39.00 -2.66 -19.83
C THR A 193 37.77 -1.75 -19.78
N GLY A 194 36.88 -2.03 -18.87
CA GLY A 194 35.71 -1.21 -18.60
C GLY A 194 35.26 -1.38 -17.16
N ALA A 195 35.86 -0.61 -16.27
CA ALA A 195 35.33 -0.41 -14.93
C ALA A 195 34.01 0.35 -15.05
N LEU A 196 32.92 -0.24 -14.55
CA LEU A 196 31.63 0.42 -14.37
C LEU A 196 31.76 1.40 -13.20
N THR A 197 31.87 2.70 -13.50
CA THR A 197 31.64 3.76 -12.53
C THR A 197 30.14 4.02 -12.45
N LEU A 198 29.55 3.79 -11.28
CA LEU A 198 28.21 4.24 -10.95
C LEU A 198 28.24 5.75 -10.76
N ASN A 199 27.42 6.49 -11.50
CA ASN A 199 27.19 7.90 -11.27
C ASN A 199 26.28 8.10 -10.07
N ASP A 200 26.74 8.92 -9.11
CA ASP A 200 26.10 9.27 -7.84
C ASP A 200 25.02 10.37 -7.93
N ASP A 201 24.49 10.66 -9.11
CA ASP A 201 23.55 11.77 -9.31
C ASP A 201 22.11 11.33 -9.46
N GLN A 202 21.56 10.58 -8.49
CA GLN A 202 20.12 10.51 -8.26
C GLN A 202 19.84 10.03 -6.82
N VAL A 203 19.93 10.97 -5.87
CA VAL A 203 19.31 10.86 -4.54
C VAL A 203 18.01 11.65 -4.52
#